data_d0913547b1a3e39ddde5b0740b634cc1
#
_entry.id   d0913547b1a3e39ddde5b0740b634cc1
#
_cell.length_a   1.000
_cell.length_b   1.000
_cell.length_c   1.000
_cell.angle_alpha   90.00
_cell.angle_beta   90.00
_cell.angle_gamma   90.00
#
_symmetry.space_group_name_H-M   'P 1'
#
loop_
_entity.id
_entity.type
_entity.pdbx_description
1 polymer ?
#
loop_
_entity_poly.entity_id
_entity_poly.type
_entity_poly.pdbx_seq_one_letter_code
_entity_poly.pdbx_strand_id
1 'polypeptide(L)'
;CYFLMKDNDFKKALKERWNEWSPNLLNDINSLIDNMSMIIKDSRIRNFEKWDIIGKNWDWYTSGEVYNAKTYDDQITLLKGWFNNRIDWMNNEIAKF
;
A
#
# COMPACT_ATOMS: atom_id res chain seq x y z
N CYS A 1 13.82 15.00 9.46
CA CYS A 1 13.67 15.28 8.01
C CYS A 1 13.50 16.76 7.65
N TYR A 2 13.03 17.60 8.58
CA TYR A 2 12.79 19.02 8.25
C TYR A 2 14.04 19.75 7.74
N PHE A 3 15.19 19.53 8.36
CA PHE A 3 16.45 20.16 7.94
C PHE A 3 16.97 19.59 6.62
N LEU A 4 16.83 18.27 6.40
CA LEU A 4 17.22 17.63 5.14
C LEU A 4 16.40 18.17 3.97
N MET A 5 15.11 18.41 4.17
CA MET A 5 14.23 18.94 3.13
C MET A 5 14.52 20.41 2.77
N LYS A 6 15.41 21.09 3.49
CA LYS A 6 15.92 22.41 3.13
C LYS A 6 17.17 22.35 2.26
N ASP A 7 17.83 21.20 2.19
CA ASP A 7 19.03 21.00 1.39
C ASP A 7 18.64 20.68 -0.06
N ASN A 8 19.05 21.52 -0.99
CA ASN A 8 18.73 21.36 -2.41
C ASN A 8 19.40 20.12 -3.02
N ASP A 9 20.61 19.78 -2.58
CA ASP A 9 21.31 18.58 -3.07
C ASP A 9 20.57 17.31 -2.62
N PHE A 10 20.09 17.30 -1.38
CA PHE A 10 19.28 16.19 -0.86
C PHE A 10 17.96 16.04 -1.66
N LYS A 11 17.25 17.12 -1.90
CA LYS A 11 16.02 17.11 -2.70
C LYS A 11 16.26 16.59 -4.11
N LYS A 12 17.34 17.00 -4.74
CA LYS A 12 17.72 16.54 -6.07
C LYS A 12 18.00 15.04 -6.08
N ALA A 13 18.78 14.55 -5.13
CA ALA A 13 19.10 13.14 -5.01
C ALA A 13 17.84 12.30 -4.75
N LEU A 14 16.93 12.77 -3.89
CA LEU A 14 15.66 12.12 -3.62
C LEU A 14 14.79 12.02 -4.86
N LYS A 15 14.68 13.11 -5.61
CA LYS A 15 13.91 13.17 -6.85
C LYS A 15 14.46 12.21 -7.92
N GLU A 16 15.79 12.20 -8.10
CA GLU A 16 16.46 11.29 -9.04
C GLU A 16 16.21 9.83 -8.67
N ARG A 17 16.35 9.49 -7.38
CA ARG A 17 16.10 8.13 -6.89
C ARG A 17 14.66 7.70 -7.06
N TRP A 18 13.73 8.58 -6.75
CA TRP A 18 12.30 8.32 -6.94
C TRP A 18 11.96 8.09 -8.43
N ASN A 19 12.48 8.93 -9.31
CA ASN A 19 12.24 8.80 -10.76
C ASN A 19 12.83 7.51 -11.33
N GLU A 20 13.92 7.00 -10.75
CA GLU A 20 14.50 5.71 -11.13
C GLU A 20 13.60 4.53 -10.72
N TRP A 21 13.02 4.59 -9.54
CA TRP A 21 12.28 3.46 -8.96
C TRP A 21 10.78 3.46 -9.27
N SER A 22 10.17 4.64 -9.29
CA SER A 22 8.71 4.74 -9.33
C SER A 22 8.03 4.14 -10.57
N PRO A 23 8.63 4.13 -11.76
CA PRO A 23 7.96 3.58 -12.94
C PRO A 23 7.57 2.11 -12.81
N ASN A 24 8.36 1.32 -12.08
CA ASN A 24 8.12 -0.12 -11.91
C ASN A 24 7.56 -0.48 -10.54
N LEU A 25 7.56 0.45 -9.61
CA LEU A 25 7.24 0.19 -8.19
C LEU A 25 5.82 -0.37 -8.01
N LEU A 26 4.83 0.21 -8.66
CA LEU A 26 3.44 -0.21 -8.54
C LEU A 26 3.22 -1.63 -9.09
N ASN A 27 3.81 -1.94 -10.24
CA ASN A 27 3.74 -3.28 -10.81
C ASN A 27 4.42 -4.31 -9.92
N ASP A 28 5.57 -3.99 -9.36
CA ASP A 28 6.31 -4.87 -8.44
C ASP A 28 5.52 -5.11 -7.16
N ILE A 29 4.90 -4.09 -6.58
CA ILE A 29 4.04 -4.21 -5.40
C ILE A 29 2.82 -5.09 -5.69
N ASN A 30 2.13 -4.85 -6.80
CA ASN A 30 0.95 -5.63 -7.16
C ASN A 30 1.29 -7.12 -7.40
N SER A 31 2.41 -7.39 -8.08
CA SER A 31 2.89 -8.75 -8.30
C SER A 31 3.25 -9.43 -6.98
N LEU A 32 3.91 -8.73 -6.07
CA LEU A 32 4.25 -9.25 -4.74
C LEU A 32 2.99 -9.60 -3.93
N ILE A 33 2.00 -8.72 -3.93
CA ILE A 33 0.73 -8.95 -3.23
C ILE A 33 0.05 -10.21 -3.78
N ASP A 34 -0.05 -10.35 -5.09
CA ASP A 34 -0.68 -11.50 -5.73
C ASP A 34 0.06 -12.80 -5.42
N ASN A 35 1.40 -12.80 -5.53
CA ASN A 35 2.24 -13.97 -5.24
C ASN A 35 2.13 -14.39 -3.77
N MET A 36 2.21 -13.45 -2.84
CA MET A 36 2.08 -13.75 -1.41
C MET A 36 0.69 -14.23 -1.06
N SER A 37 -0.35 -13.68 -1.66
CA SER A 37 -1.73 -14.13 -1.47
C SER A 37 -1.94 -15.57 -1.93
N MET A 38 -1.28 -15.99 -3.02
CA MET A 38 -1.31 -17.37 -3.50
C MET A 38 -0.58 -18.32 -2.54
N ILE A 39 0.60 -17.92 -2.07
CA ILE A 39 1.42 -18.74 -1.17
C ILE A 39 0.68 -19.05 0.13
N ILE A 40 -0.02 -18.08 0.70
CA ILE A 40 -0.71 -18.24 1.99
C ILE A 40 -2.18 -18.63 1.85
N LYS A 41 -2.66 -18.92 0.65
CA LYS A 41 -4.08 -19.14 0.37
C LYS A 41 -4.75 -20.14 1.33
N ASP A 42 -4.18 -21.32 1.49
CA ASP A 42 -4.78 -22.35 2.35
C ASP A 42 -4.72 -21.97 3.83
N SER A 43 -3.60 -21.38 4.25
CA SER A 43 -3.42 -20.91 5.63
C SER A 43 -4.37 -19.77 5.97
N ARG A 44 -4.60 -18.82 5.05
CA ARG A 44 -5.52 -17.71 5.30
C ARG A 44 -6.98 -18.16 5.36
N ILE A 45 -7.36 -19.13 4.53
CA ILE A 45 -8.71 -19.70 4.58
C ILE A 45 -8.96 -20.31 5.96
N ARG A 46 -8.05 -21.18 6.44
CA ARG A 46 -8.16 -21.75 7.78
C ARG A 46 -8.16 -20.70 8.89
N ASN A 47 -7.34 -19.66 8.74
CA ASN A 47 -7.28 -18.56 9.72
C ASN A 47 -8.62 -17.85 9.85
N PHE A 48 -9.25 -17.50 8.73
CA PHE A 48 -10.53 -16.76 8.75
C PHE A 48 -11.75 -17.63 8.99
N GLU A 49 -11.66 -18.94 8.83
CA GLU A 49 -12.66 -19.88 9.37
C GLU A 49 -12.68 -19.87 10.89
N LYS A 50 -11.50 -19.80 11.50
CA LYS A 50 -11.35 -19.75 12.96
C LYS A 50 -11.61 -18.34 13.53
N TRP A 51 -11.10 -17.32 12.85
CA TRP A 51 -11.16 -15.92 13.28
C TRP A 51 -11.89 -15.10 12.21
N ASP A 52 -13.20 -15.04 12.32
CA ASP A 52 -14.07 -14.31 11.39
C ASP A 52 -14.04 -12.81 11.69
N ILE A 53 -12.95 -12.14 11.27
CA ILE A 53 -12.68 -10.71 11.57
C ILE A 53 -12.86 -9.78 10.38
N ILE A 54 -12.87 -10.31 9.15
CA ILE A 54 -12.97 -9.48 7.94
C ILE A 54 -14.36 -8.82 7.87
N GLY A 55 -14.37 -7.51 7.61
CA GLY A 55 -15.59 -6.74 7.52
C GLY A 55 -16.29 -6.48 8.84
N LYS A 56 -15.58 -6.67 9.96
CA LYS A 56 -16.09 -6.40 11.31
C LYS A 56 -15.29 -5.28 11.96
N ASN A 57 -15.98 -4.45 12.73
CA ASN A 57 -15.35 -3.37 13.48
C ASN A 57 -14.99 -3.90 14.88
N TRP A 58 -13.72 -4.27 15.05
CA TRP A 58 -13.21 -4.84 16.30
C TRP A 58 -12.70 -3.78 17.26
N ASP A 59 -12.36 -2.61 16.75
CA ASP A 59 -11.98 -1.47 17.55
C ASP A 59 -12.26 -0.15 16.80
N TRP A 60 -12.01 0.94 17.46
CA TRP A 60 -12.24 2.30 16.97
C TRP A 60 -11.23 2.78 15.92
N TYR A 61 -10.15 2.02 15.68
CA TYR A 61 -9.16 2.37 14.65
C TYR A 61 -9.51 1.82 13.27
N THR A 62 -10.48 0.92 13.18
CA THR A 62 -10.89 0.36 11.89
C THR A 62 -11.57 1.45 11.05
N SER A 63 -10.98 1.80 9.91
CA SER A 63 -11.57 2.78 9.00
C SER A 63 -12.86 2.23 8.37
N GLY A 64 -13.76 3.14 7.97
CA GLY A 64 -14.99 2.75 7.29
C GLY A 64 -14.75 1.96 6.01
N GLU A 65 -13.70 2.30 5.28
CA GLU A 65 -13.30 1.58 4.05
C GLU A 65 -12.92 0.13 4.35
N VAL A 66 -12.10 -0.10 5.37
CA VAL A 66 -11.71 -1.44 5.81
C VAL A 66 -12.91 -2.22 6.34
N TYR A 67 -13.77 -1.59 7.11
CA TYR A 67 -15.00 -2.20 7.61
C TYR A 67 -15.94 -2.63 6.49
N ASN A 68 -16.06 -1.84 5.42
CA ASN A 68 -16.92 -2.12 4.29
C ASN A 68 -16.36 -3.18 3.33
N ALA A 69 -15.07 -3.46 3.38
CA ALA A 69 -14.44 -4.53 2.62
C ALA A 69 -14.72 -5.88 3.28
N LYS A 70 -15.76 -6.57 2.81
CA LYS A 70 -16.36 -7.76 3.49
C LYS A 70 -15.67 -9.08 3.15
N THR A 71 -14.83 -9.13 2.11
CA THR A 71 -14.10 -10.34 1.71
C THR A 71 -12.60 -10.09 1.73
N TYR A 72 -11.81 -11.17 1.74
CA TYR A 72 -10.36 -11.06 1.62
C TYR A 72 -9.96 -10.38 0.30
N ASP A 73 -10.61 -10.74 -0.80
CA ASP A 73 -10.32 -10.13 -2.10
C ASP A 73 -10.66 -8.63 -2.12
N ASP A 74 -11.71 -8.21 -1.43
CA ASP A 74 -12.05 -6.79 -1.25
C ASP A 74 -10.96 -6.06 -0.46
N GLN A 75 -10.40 -6.68 0.57
CA GLN A 75 -9.27 -6.13 1.34
C GLN A 75 -8.03 -5.96 0.47
N ILE A 76 -7.72 -6.94 -0.39
CA ILE A 76 -6.60 -6.86 -1.33
C ILE A 76 -6.81 -5.74 -2.35
N THR A 77 -8.01 -5.60 -2.90
CA THR A 77 -8.37 -4.53 -3.82
C THR A 77 -8.20 -3.16 -3.17
N LEU A 78 -8.64 -3.01 -1.93
CA LEU A 78 -8.48 -1.78 -1.15
C LEU A 78 -6.99 -1.43 -0.95
N LEU A 79 -6.18 -2.42 -0.60
CA LEU A 79 -4.73 -2.24 -0.42
C LEU A 79 -4.04 -1.80 -1.72
N LYS A 80 -4.35 -2.46 -2.83
CA LYS A 80 -3.80 -2.10 -4.15
C LYS A 80 -4.21 -0.68 -4.56
N GLY A 81 -5.46 -0.32 -4.34
CA GLY A 81 -5.98 1.03 -4.59
C GLY A 81 -5.25 2.08 -3.77
N TRP A 82 -4.98 1.79 -2.51
CA TRP A 82 -4.21 2.68 -1.63
C TRP A 82 -2.79 2.91 -2.16
N PHE A 83 -2.08 1.86 -2.57
CA PHE A 83 -0.75 1.99 -3.15
C PHE A 83 -0.76 2.81 -4.43
N ASN A 84 -1.72 2.57 -5.32
CA ASN A 84 -1.87 3.34 -6.55
C ASN A 84 -2.02 4.84 -6.26
N ASN A 85 -2.95 5.20 -5.39
CA ASN A 85 -3.20 6.57 -5.01
C ASN A 85 -1.99 7.21 -4.31
N ARG A 86 -1.31 6.45 -3.46
CA ARG A 86 -0.15 6.94 -2.72
C ARG A 86 1.03 7.21 -3.64
N ILE A 87 1.29 6.33 -4.61
CA ILE A 87 2.37 6.51 -5.58
C ILE A 87 2.09 7.72 -6.48
N ASP A 88 0.84 7.90 -6.94
CA ASP A 88 0.45 9.08 -7.71
C ASP A 88 0.65 10.37 -6.91
N TRP A 89 0.24 10.38 -5.65
CA TRP A 89 0.46 11.51 -4.77
C TRP A 89 1.95 11.81 -4.58
N MET A 90 2.76 10.79 -4.36
CA MET A 90 4.22 10.95 -4.20
C MET A 90 4.87 11.46 -5.49
N ASN A 91 4.46 10.97 -6.65
CA ASN A 91 4.93 11.47 -7.94
C ASN A 91 4.70 12.98 -8.06
N ASN A 92 3.51 13.44 -7.72
CA ASN A 92 3.15 14.86 -7.80
C ASN A 92 3.92 15.70 -6.78
N GLU A 93 4.05 15.23 -5.55
CA GLU A 93 4.72 15.98 -4.50
C GLU A 93 6.25 16.04 -4.68
N ILE A 94 6.87 14.94 -5.07
CA ILE A 94 8.32 14.88 -5.29
C ILE A 94 8.71 15.66 -6.55
N ALA A 95 7.85 15.72 -7.57
CA ALA A 95 8.09 16.54 -8.75
C ALA A 95 8.23 18.03 -8.45
N LYS A 96 7.70 18.49 -7.32
CA LYS A 96 7.79 19.90 -6.87
C LYS A 96 9.14 20.25 -6.23
N PHE A 97 9.99 19.30 -6.01
CA PHE A 97 11.31 19.51 -5.38
C PHE A 97 12.32 20.22 -6.27
#